data_0504097ca9786be5a6923e7225a21298
#
_entry.id   0504097ca9786be5a6923e7225a21298
#
_cell.length_a   1.000
_cell.length_b   1.000
_cell.length_c   1.000
_cell.angle_alpha   90.00
_cell.angle_beta   90.00
_cell.angle_gamma   90.00
#
_symmetry.space_group_name_H-M   'P 1'
#
loop_
_entity.id
_entity.type
_entity.pdbx_description
1 polymer ?
#
loop_
_entity_poly.entity_id
_entity_poly.type
_entity_poly.pdbx_seq_one_letter_code
_entity_poly.pdbx_strand_id
1 'polypeptide(L)'
;MAVKVVKNSKMRNVSICGAAETLLIDKRCIKTHCQPILDELIKLECKIIGDKIVKKFISKKIKIATEKDWKKEYLSPIISVRIVNGVEEAINHINKYGSSHTDSIITKNKKAATKFLSNVNSCIAVHNASTQFSDGGEFGFGAEVGISTSKLHPRGPVGVEQLTTYKYILEGKGQVRK
;
A
#
# COMPACT_ATOMS: atom_id res chain seq x y z
N MET A 1 15.16 8.08 3.90
CA MET A 1 14.35 6.91 3.52
C MET A 1 12.94 7.32 3.11
N ALA A 2 12.11 7.88 3.99
CA ALA A 2 10.69 8.16 3.71
C ALA A 2 10.45 8.94 2.40
N VAL A 3 11.13 10.06 2.18
CA VAL A 3 11.02 10.85 0.93
C VAL A 3 11.25 9.98 -0.31
N LYS A 4 12.35 9.18 -0.31
CA LYS A 4 12.71 8.33 -1.45
C LYS A 4 11.65 7.25 -1.71
N VAL A 5 11.17 6.59 -0.66
CA VAL A 5 10.18 5.52 -0.79
C VAL A 5 8.83 6.07 -1.24
N VAL A 6 8.32 7.15 -0.62
CA VAL A 6 7.04 7.76 -1.00
C VAL A 6 7.08 8.30 -2.43
N LYS A 7 8.17 8.99 -2.81
CA LYS A 7 8.38 9.43 -4.19
C LYS A 7 8.26 8.26 -5.19
N ASN A 8 8.96 7.17 -4.93
CA ASN A 8 8.94 6.00 -5.79
C ASN A 8 7.54 5.36 -5.81
N SER A 9 6.90 5.18 -4.65
CA SER A 9 5.58 4.57 -4.52
C SER A 9 4.50 5.34 -5.30
N LYS A 10 4.61 6.67 -5.42
CA LYS A 10 3.61 7.46 -6.15
C LYS A 10 4.04 7.80 -7.57
N MET A 11 5.29 8.21 -7.78
CA MET A 11 5.69 8.93 -9.00
C MET A 11 6.48 8.09 -10.00
N ARG A 12 6.92 6.86 -9.66
CA ARG A 12 7.60 5.97 -10.60
C ARG A 12 6.69 5.62 -11.80
N ASN A 13 5.47 5.22 -11.51
CA ASN A 13 4.40 5.03 -12.47
C ASN A 13 3.06 5.28 -11.77
N VAL A 14 2.35 6.31 -12.16
CA VAL A 14 1.11 6.75 -11.51
C VAL A 14 -0.12 5.94 -11.92
N SER A 15 -0.01 5.16 -13.00
CA SER A 15 -1.16 4.48 -13.64
C SER A 15 -1.24 2.99 -13.30
N ILE A 16 -0.38 2.48 -12.44
CA ILE A 16 -0.39 1.08 -12.01
C ILE A 16 -1.08 0.89 -10.67
N CYS A 17 -1.65 -0.29 -10.45
CA CYS A 17 -2.36 -0.67 -9.23
C CYS A 17 -1.50 -0.57 -7.95
N GLY A 18 -0.17 -0.73 -8.05
CA GLY A 18 0.78 -0.55 -6.95
C GLY A 18 1.13 0.91 -6.63
N ALA A 19 0.61 1.90 -7.40
CA ALA A 19 0.85 3.31 -7.08
C ALA A 19 0.16 3.72 -5.79
N ALA A 20 0.87 4.42 -4.91
CA ALA A 20 0.28 4.92 -3.68
C ALA A 20 -0.77 6.02 -3.96
N GLU A 21 -1.96 5.88 -3.43
CA GLU A 21 -3.07 6.83 -3.60
C GLU A 21 -3.34 7.65 -2.34
N THR A 22 -2.98 7.11 -1.18
CA THR A 22 -3.08 7.80 0.11
C THR A 22 -1.78 7.69 0.90
N LEU A 23 -1.32 8.81 1.45
CA LEU A 23 -0.20 8.91 2.36
C LEU A 23 -0.70 9.25 3.77
N LEU A 24 -0.38 8.38 4.72
CA LEU A 24 -0.64 8.61 6.14
C LEU A 24 0.65 9.02 6.85
N ILE A 25 0.62 10.13 7.57
CA ILE A 25 1.78 10.65 8.30
C ILE A 25 1.47 10.65 9.80
N ASP A 26 2.30 9.99 10.58
CA ASP A 26 2.18 10.03 12.05
C ASP A 26 2.33 11.47 12.57
N LYS A 27 1.41 11.89 13.44
CA LYS A 27 1.40 13.22 14.05
C LYS A 27 2.75 13.60 14.67
N ARG A 28 3.48 12.64 15.23
CA ARG A 28 4.81 12.85 15.81
C ARG A 28 5.87 13.19 14.77
N CYS A 29 5.64 12.83 13.52
CA CYS A 29 6.55 13.04 12.40
C CYS A 29 6.24 14.28 11.55
N ILE A 30 5.18 15.04 11.86
CA ILE A 30 4.76 16.19 11.04
C ILE A 30 5.91 17.15 10.80
N LYS A 31 6.56 17.61 11.87
CA LYS A 31 7.62 18.63 11.80
C LYS A 31 8.86 18.17 11.04
N THR A 32 9.12 16.88 10.98
CA THR A 32 10.37 16.34 10.42
C THR A 32 10.20 15.69 9.04
N HIS A 33 9.00 15.16 8.73
CA HIS A 33 8.78 14.35 7.53
C HIS A 33 7.74 14.93 6.57
N CYS A 34 6.72 15.62 7.09
CA CYS A 34 5.60 16.08 6.26
C CYS A 34 6.11 17.02 5.14
N GLN A 35 6.75 18.14 5.51
CA GLN A 35 7.20 19.13 4.56
C GLN A 35 8.18 18.55 3.51
N PRO A 36 9.28 17.84 3.87
CA PRO A 36 10.22 17.30 2.89
C PRO A 36 9.59 16.31 1.90
N ILE A 37 8.63 15.48 2.36
CA ILE A 37 7.94 14.53 1.49
C ILE A 37 7.04 15.27 0.51
N LEU A 38 6.25 16.22 1.00
CA LEU A 38 5.29 16.92 0.16
C LEU A 38 5.96 17.87 -0.82
N ASP A 39 7.06 18.53 -0.42
CA ASP A 39 7.86 19.37 -1.33
C ASP A 39 8.43 18.55 -2.50
N GLU A 40 8.92 17.33 -2.22
CA GLU A 40 9.45 16.47 -3.28
C GLU A 40 8.34 16.01 -4.25
N LEU A 41 7.15 15.67 -3.73
CA LEU A 41 5.99 15.32 -4.58
C LEU A 41 5.52 16.51 -5.41
N ILE A 42 5.47 17.71 -4.83
CA ILE A 42 5.06 18.94 -5.51
C ILE A 42 6.05 19.35 -6.60
N LYS A 43 7.37 19.16 -6.39
CA LYS A 43 8.38 19.36 -7.44
C LYS A 43 8.14 18.50 -8.67
N LEU A 44 7.54 17.33 -8.48
CA LEU A 44 7.17 16.40 -9.54
C LEU A 44 5.72 16.62 -10.03
N GLU A 45 5.15 17.79 -9.78
CA GLU A 45 3.81 18.19 -10.19
C GLU A 45 2.68 17.32 -9.62
N CYS A 46 2.96 16.56 -8.54
CA CYS A 46 1.93 15.80 -7.84
C CYS A 46 0.99 16.74 -7.08
N LYS A 47 -0.29 16.65 -7.35
CA LYS A 47 -1.34 17.41 -6.65
C LYS A 47 -1.62 16.78 -5.29
N ILE A 48 -1.57 17.59 -4.24
CA ILE A 48 -1.85 17.17 -2.87
C ILE A 48 -3.29 17.49 -2.51
N ILE A 49 -4.01 16.49 -2.01
CA ILE A 49 -5.33 16.65 -1.39
C ILE A 49 -5.15 16.27 0.08
N GLY A 50 -5.16 17.25 0.98
CA GLY A 50 -4.79 17.07 2.38
C GLY A 50 -5.94 17.24 3.35
N ASP A 51 -5.83 16.61 4.52
CA ASP A 51 -6.73 16.94 5.63
C ASP A 51 -6.51 18.37 6.15
N LYS A 52 -7.33 18.80 7.12
CA LYS A 52 -7.24 20.15 7.71
C LYS A 52 -5.91 20.40 8.39
N ILE A 53 -5.24 19.35 8.90
CA ILE A 53 -3.95 19.48 9.58
C ILE A 53 -2.84 19.66 8.54
N VAL A 54 -2.81 18.82 7.51
CA VAL A 54 -1.85 18.96 6.40
C VAL A 54 -1.90 20.36 5.79
N LYS A 55 -3.12 20.91 5.57
CA LYS A 55 -3.30 22.25 5.01
C LYS A 55 -2.62 23.35 5.84
N LYS A 56 -2.53 23.19 7.16
CA LYS A 56 -1.86 24.16 8.04
C LYS A 56 -0.34 24.14 7.94
N PHE A 57 0.24 23.02 7.50
CA PHE A 57 1.70 22.81 7.40
C PHE A 57 2.27 23.11 6.03
N ILE A 58 1.41 23.20 5.00
CA ILE A 58 1.85 23.47 3.64
C ILE A 58 1.59 24.94 3.32
N SER A 59 2.63 25.65 2.83
CA SER A 59 2.52 27.04 2.36
C SER A 59 1.71 27.16 1.06
N LYS A 60 1.59 26.09 0.28
CA LYS A 60 0.87 26.07 -1.00
C LYS A 60 -0.62 25.82 -0.78
N LYS A 61 -1.45 26.43 -1.65
CA LYS A 61 -2.89 26.20 -1.65
C LYS A 61 -3.20 24.77 -2.09
N ILE A 62 -3.73 23.93 -1.19
CA ILE A 62 -4.15 22.58 -1.46
C ILE A 62 -5.66 22.41 -1.28
N LYS A 63 -6.24 21.43 -1.97
CA LYS A 63 -7.64 21.04 -1.78
C LYS A 63 -7.77 20.28 -0.45
N ILE A 64 -8.85 20.54 0.28
CA ILE A 64 -9.21 19.75 1.47
C ILE A 64 -9.78 18.40 1.03
N ALA A 65 -9.25 17.33 1.62
CA ALA A 65 -9.76 15.98 1.42
C ALA A 65 -11.16 15.81 2.00
N THR A 66 -11.98 15.11 1.28
CA THR A 66 -13.31 14.65 1.69
C THR A 66 -13.31 13.14 1.93
N GLU A 67 -14.39 12.60 2.48
CA GLU A 67 -14.51 11.15 2.72
C GLU A 67 -14.35 10.32 1.43
N LYS A 68 -14.77 10.88 0.29
CA LYS A 68 -14.64 10.23 -1.04
C LYS A 68 -13.19 10.14 -1.52
N ASP A 69 -12.35 11.10 -1.12
CA ASP A 69 -10.96 11.14 -1.55
C ASP A 69 -10.13 9.99 -0.94
N TRP A 70 -10.51 9.46 0.24
CA TRP A 70 -9.79 8.37 0.91
C TRP A 70 -9.92 7.01 0.21
N LYS A 71 -10.99 6.81 -0.57
CA LYS A 71 -11.25 5.56 -1.33
C LYS A 71 -10.89 5.69 -2.81
N LYS A 72 -10.43 6.87 -3.22
CA LYS A 72 -10.25 7.15 -4.64
C LYS A 72 -8.92 6.63 -5.14
N GLU A 73 -8.98 5.87 -6.21
CA GLU A 73 -7.85 5.54 -7.05
C GLU A 73 -7.74 6.62 -8.14
N TYR A 74 -6.66 7.42 -8.09
CA TYR A 74 -6.50 8.57 -8.98
C TYR A 74 -5.91 8.20 -10.33
N LEU A 75 -5.03 7.19 -10.38
CA LEU A 75 -4.26 6.76 -11.56
C LEU A 75 -3.59 7.96 -12.28
N SER A 76 -3.17 8.93 -11.51
CA SER A 76 -2.64 10.22 -11.96
C SER A 76 -1.73 10.81 -10.89
N PRO A 77 -0.95 11.87 -11.17
CA PRO A 77 -0.09 12.50 -10.18
C PRO A 77 -0.90 13.31 -9.14
N ILE A 78 -1.76 12.61 -8.42
CA ILE A 78 -2.59 13.14 -7.31
C ILE A 78 -2.46 12.18 -6.14
N ILE A 79 -2.32 12.69 -4.92
CA ILE A 79 -2.27 11.87 -3.71
C ILE A 79 -3.06 12.53 -2.58
N SER A 80 -3.83 11.71 -1.85
CA SER A 80 -4.47 12.11 -0.61
C SER A 80 -3.49 12.01 0.55
N VAL A 81 -3.50 12.99 1.47
CA VAL A 81 -2.59 13.03 2.62
C VAL A 81 -3.36 13.27 3.90
N ARG A 82 -3.16 12.41 4.89
CA ARG A 82 -3.81 12.50 6.20
C ARG A 82 -2.81 12.38 7.34
N ILE A 83 -3.01 13.15 8.39
CA ILE A 83 -2.29 13.00 9.65
C ILE A 83 -3.03 12.00 10.54
N VAL A 84 -2.30 11.04 11.10
CA VAL A 84 -2.83 9.99 11.96
C VAL A 84 -2.10 9.96 13.31
N ASN A 85 -2.75 9.48 14.34
CA ASN A 85 -2.19 9.35 15.68
C ASN A 85 -1.66 7.92 15.92
N GLY A 86 -0.51 7.62 15.31
CA GLY A 86 0.17 6.34 15.46
C GLY A 86 -0.32 5.25 14.51
N VAL A 87 0.30 4.07 14.66
CA VAL A 87 0.10 2.93 13.75
C VAL A 87 -1.31 2.35 13.80
N GLU A 88 -2.00 2.42 14.92
CA GLU A 88 -3.38 1.89 15.05
C GLU A 88 -4.37 2.69 14.21
N GLU A 89 -4.32 4.01 14.29
CA GLU A 89 -5.20 4.84 13.47
C GLU A 89 -4.88 4.67 11.98
N ALA A 90 -3.60 4.47 11.62
CA ALA A 90 -3.21 4.17 10.25
C ALA A 90 -3.82 2.85 9.77
N ILE A 91 -3.70 1.76 10.54
CA ILE A 91 -4.28 0.45 10.22
C ILE A 91 -5.80 0.55 10.06
N ASN A 92 -6.49 1.22 10.99
CA ASN A 92 -7.94 1.40 10.93
C ASN A 92 -8.37 2.18 9.68
N HIS A 93 -7.60 3.22 9.32
CA HIS A 93 -7.85 3.98 8.10
C HIS A 93 -7.67 3.12 6.85
N ILE A 94 -6.58 2.37 6.76
CA ILE A 94 -6.28 1.48 5.63
C ILE A 94 -7.35 0.40 5.51
N ASN A 95 -7.70 -0.28 6.60
CA ASN A 95 -8.72 -1.34 6.58
C ASN A 95 -10.12 -0.83 6.23
N LYS A 96 -10.40 0.46 6.49
CA LYS A 96 -11.69 1.09 6.14
C LYS A 96 -11.75 1.59 4.70
N TYR A 97 -10.66 2.12 4.18
CA TYR A 97 -10.66 2.88 2.92
C TYR A 97 -9.78 2.27 1.83
N GLY A 98 -8.81 1.43 2.18
CA GLY A 98 -7.87 0.83 1.24
C GLY A 98 -8.53 -0.15 0.28
N SER A 99 -7.85 -0.39 -0.84
CA SER A 99 -8.26 -1.35 -1.87
C SER A 99 -8.02 -2.81 -1.49
N SER A 100 -7.36 -3.07 -0.37
CA SER A 100 -6.85 -4.39 0.03
C SER A 100 -5.74 -4.94 -0.89
N HIS A 101 -5.15 -4.09 -1.71
CA HIS A 101 -4.07 -4.46 -2.62
C HIS A 101 -2.71 -4.48 -1.92
N THR A 102 -2.09 -3.34 -1.76
CA THR A 102 -0.74 -3.21 -1.18
C THR A 102 -0.66 -2.00 -0.28
N ASP A 103 -0.16 -2.20 0.93
CA ASP A 103 0.09 -1.11 1.87
C ASP A 103 1.49 -1.22 2.48
N SER A 104 2.15 -0.08 2.67
CA SER A 104 3.52 -0.02 3.17
C SER A 104 3.63 0.86 4.41
N ILE A 105 4.41 0.40 5.38
CA ILE A 105 4.85 1.20 6.52
C ILE A 105 6.33 1.55 6.40
N ILE A 106 6.67 2.80 6.65
CA ILE A 106 8.05 3.28 6.72
C ILE A 106 8.37 3.60 8.17
N THR A 107 9.15 2.77 8.83
CA THR A 107 9.49 2.93 10.25
C THR A 107 10.77 2.21 10.64
N LYS A 108 11.50 2.75 11.63
CA LYS A 108 12.58 2.05 12.33
C LYS A 108 12.09 1.29 13.57
N ASN A 109 10.85 1.53 14.00
CA ASN A 109 10.27 0.89 15.17
C ASN A 109 9.75 -0.51 14.79
N LYS A 110 10.47 -1.55 15.23
CA LYS A 110 10.11 -2.96 14.95
C LYS A 110 8.71 -3.34 15.45
N LYS A 111 8.31 -2.87 16.66
CA LYS A 111 6.97 -3.16 17.22
C LYS A 111 5.85 -2.56 16.32
N ALA A 112 6.04 -1.32 15.86
CA ALA A 112 5.09 -0.69 14.95
C ALA A 112 5.05 -1.41 13.59
N ALA A 113 6.20 -1.83 13.06
CA ALA A 113 6.27 -2.61 11.83
C ALA A 113 5.53 -3.94 11.96
N THR A 114 5.83 -4.74 12.98
CA THR A 114 5.15 -6.02 13.23
C THR A 114 3.64 -5.83 13.39
N LYS A 115 3.22 -4.83 14.19
CA LYS A 115 1.80 -4.53 14.37
C LYS A 115 1.10 -4.18 13.05
N PHE A 116 1.73 -3.38 12.22
CA PHE A 116 1.22 -3.00 10.90
C PHE A 116 1.08 -4.24 9.99
N LEU A 117 2.17 -4.98 9.80
CA LEU A 117 2.22 -6.14 8.91
C LEU A 117 1.19 -7.22 9.27
N SER A 118 0.92 -7.39 10.57
CA SER A 118 -0.03 -8.41 11.06
C SER A 118 -1.49 -7.96 11.02
N ASN A 119 -1.78 -6.65 10.92
CA ASN A 119 -3.15 -6.16 11.12
C ASN A 119 -3.76 -5.40 9.93
N VAL A 120 -2.98 -5.10 8.89
CA VAL A 120 -3.57 -4.61 7.64
C VAL A 120 -4.18 -5.76 6.85
N ASN A 121 -5.34 -5.52 6.24
CA ASN A 121 -6.06 -6.54 5.46
C ASN A 121 -5.56 -6.68 4.01
N SER A 122 -4.54 -5.94 3.63
CA SER A 122 -3.99 -5.92 2.28
C SER A 122 -3.39 -7.26 1.90
N CYS A 123 -3.42 -7.59 0.61
CA CYS A 123 -2.79 -8.80 0.09
C CYS A 123 -1.29 -8.79 0.32
N ILE A 124 -0.70 -7.61 0.16
CA ILE A 124 0.73 -7.38 0.31
C ILE A 124 0.93 -6.29 1.35
N ALA A 125 1.57 -6.65 2.46
CA ALA A 125 1.97 -5.72 3.51
C ALA A 125 3.49 -5.55 3.48
N VAL A 126 3.96 -4.31 3.34
CA VAL A 126 5.36 -3.98 3.07
C VAL A 126 5.97 -3.18 4.22
N HIS A 127 7.23 -3.45 4.52
CA HIS A 127 8.02 -2.67 5.50
C HIS A 127 9.24 -2.05 4.83
N ASN A 128 9.32 -0.73 4.87
CA ASN A 128 10.46 0.06 4.38
C ASN A 128 10.80 -0.11 2.88
N ALA A 129 9.82 -0.48 2.06
CA ALA A 129 9.95 -0.51 0.63
C ALA A 129 8.76 0.16 -0.06
N SER A 130 8.92 0.45 -1.35
CA SER A 130 7.88 1.04 -2.19
C SER A 130 6.70 0.07 -2.38
N THR A 131 5.49 0.59 -2.44
CA THR A 131 4.31 -0.20 -2.81
C THR A 131 4.42 -0.76 -4.23
N GLN A 132 5.18 -0.11 -5.10
CA GLN A 132 5.44 -0.57 -6.48
C GLN A 132 6.48 -1.71 -6.57
N PHE A 133 6.97 -2.19 -5.43
CA PHE A 133 7.73 -3.43 -5.34
C PHE A 133 6.81 -4.67 -5.35
N SER A 134 5.51 -4.45 -5.21
CA SER A 134 4.47 -5.49 -5.30
C SER A 134 4.25 -5.86 -6.76
N ASP A 135 5.04 -6.80 -7.24
CA ASP A 135 5.07 -7.25 -8.62
C ASP A 135 5.53 -8.71 -8.65
N GLY A 136 4.85 -9.56 -9.42
CA GLY A 136 5.18 -10.98 -9.52
C GLY A 136 6.57 -11.23 -10.10
N GLY A 137 7.06 -10.35 -10.97
CA GLY A 137 8.43 -10.41 -11.47
C GLY A 137 9.45 -10.11 -10.38
N GLU A 138 9.22 -9.06 -9.56
CA GLU A 138 10.07 -8.70 -8.42
C GLU A 138 10.06 -9.80 -7.33
N PHE A 139 8.95 -10.54 -7.18
CA PHE A 139 8.84 -11.65 -6.24
C PHE A 139 9.42 -12.97 -6.77
N GLY A 140 9.87 -12.99 -8.03
CA GLY A 140 10.46 -14.20 -8.64
C GLY A 140 9.43 -15.21 -9.14
N PHE A 141 8.17 -14.81 -9.35
CA PHE A 141 7.11 -15.69 -9.89
C PHE A 141 7.12 -15.77 -11.43
N GLY A 142 8.10 -15.13 -12.08
CA GLY A 142 8.29 -15.11 -13.52
C GLY A 142 7.38 -14.14 -14.25
N ALA A 143 6.08 -14.25 -14.07
CA ALA A 143 5.08 -13.39 -14.69
C ALA A 143 3.94 -13.07 -13.70
N GLU A 144 3.17 -12.04 -14.00
CA GLU A 144 1.97 -11.66 -13.27
C GLU A 144 0.86 -11.29 -14.24
N VAL A 145 -0.31 -11.91 -14.08
CA VAL A 145 -1.54 -11.54 -14.77
C VAL A 145 -2.23 -10.39 -14.03
N GLY A 146 -2.08 -10.36 -12.73
CA GLY A 146 -2.63 -9.34 -11.83
C GLY A 146 -2.44 -9.70 -10.37
N ILE A 147 -3.00 -8.88 -9.48
CA ILE A 147 -2.97 -9.11 -8.04
C ILE A 147 -4.39 -9.31 -7.52
N SER A 148 -4.66 -10.47 -6.94
CA SER A 148 -5.95 -10.77 -6.33
C SER A 148 -6.06 -10.12 -4.96
N THR A 149 -7.08 -9.28 -4.76
CA THR A 149 -7.43 -8.66 -3.48
C THR A 149 -8.42 -9.50 -2.67
N SER A 150 -8.87 -10.63 -3.22
CA SER A 150 -9.74 -11.58 -2.54
C SER A 150 -9.06 -12.19 -1.30
N LYS A 151 -9.84 -12.67 -0.36
CA LYS A 151 -9.36 -13.49 0.77
C LYS A 151 -9.37 -14.99 0.46
N LEU A 152 -9.90 -15.38 -0.69
CA LEU A 152 -9.82 -16.74 -1.22
C LEU A 152 -8.56 -16.92 -2.08
N HIS A 153 -8.17 -18.16 -2.34
CA HIS A 153 -7.03 -18.47 -3.20
C HIS A 153 -7.29 -18.18 -4.68
N PRO A 154 -6.27 -17.71 -5.40
CA PRO A 154 -5.02 -17.18 -4.90
C PRO A 154 -5.20 -15.77 -4.33
N ARG A 155 -4.32 -15.34 -3.44
CA ARG A 155 -4.26 -14.00 -2.90
C ARG A 155 -2.89 -13.38 -3.17
N GLY A 156 -2.87 -12.10 -3.63
CA GLY A 156 -1.63 -11.45 -4.06
C GLY A 156 -1.35 -11.66 -5.55
N PRO A 157 -0.09 -11.60 -5.99
CA PRO A 157 0.29 -11.78 -7.39
C PRO A 157 -0.15 -13.14 -7.94
N VAL A 158 -0.80 -13.10 -9.10
CA VAL A 158 -1.29 -14.29 -9.83
C VAL A 158 -0.37 -14.53 -11.01
N GLY A 159 0.48 -15.51 -10.89
CA GLY A 159 1.41 -15.97 -11.93
C GLY A 159 1.03 -17.35 -12.48
N VAL A 160 2.00 -18.02 -13.09
CA VAL A 160 1.78 -19.31 -13.76
C VAL A 160 1.24 -20.38 -12.79
N GLU A 161 1.85 -20.51 -11.62
CA GLU A 161 1.44 -21.51 -10.62
C GLU A 161 0.00 -21.30 -10.14
N GLN A 162 -0.40 -20.04 -9.90
CA GLN A 162 -1.73 -19.69 -9.39
C GLN A 162 -2.83 -19.89 -10.44
N LEU A 163 -2.47 -19.98 -11.73
CA LEU A 163 -3.38 -20.27 -12.84
C LEU A 163 -3.54 -21.76 -13.10
N THR A 164 -2.82 -22.61 -12.38
CA THR A 164 -2.89 -24.07 -12.49
C THR A 164 -3.60 -24.70 -11.29
N THR A 165 -3.92 -25.96 -11.40
CA THR A 165 -4.46 -26.75 -10.30
C THR A 165 -3.82 -28.11 -10.28
N TYR A 166 -4.06 -28.88 -9.24
CA TYR A 166 -3.54 -30.22 -9.06
C TYR A 166 -4.66 -31.22 -8.80
N LYS A 167 -4.37 -32.48 -9.06
CA LYS A 167 -5.21 -33.60 -8.64
C LYS A 167 -4.36 -34.60 -7.85
N TYR A 168 -4.98 -35.25 -6.90
CA TYR A 168 -4.35 -36.38 -6.20
C TYR A 168 -4.53 -37.67 -7.03
N ILE A 169 -3.47 -38.42 -7.17
CA ILE A 169 -3.48 -39.77 -7.75
C ILE A 169 -3.13 -40.73 -6.62
N LEU A 170 -4.03 -41.65 -6.34
CA LEU A 170 -3.85 -42.67 -5.31
C LEU A 170 -3.80 -44.03 -5.96
N GLU A 171 -2.66 -44.71 -5.85
CA GLU A 171 -2.49 -46.11 -6.28
C GLU A 171 -2.48 -47.01 -5.04
N GLY A 172 -3.51 -47.83 -4.91
CA GLY A 172 -3.68 -48.71 -3.76
C GLY A 172 -3.36 -50.18 -4.09
N LYS A 173 -3.11 -50.96 -3.03
CA LYS A 173 -2.93 -52.43 -3.07
C LYS A 173 -4.03 -53.17 -2.32
N GLY A 174 -5.25 -52.58 -2.26
CA GLY A 174 -6.40 -53.15 -1.57
C GLY A 174 -6.60 -52.64 -0.14
N GLN A 175 -6.02 -51.48 0.22
CA GLN A 175 -6.25 -50.86 1.52
C GLN A 175 -7.72 -50.45 1.69
N VAL A 176 -8.27 -50.73 2.88
CA VAL A 176 -9.62 -50.35 3.25
C VAL A 176 -9.60 -49.44 4.47
N ARG A 177 -10.54 -48.51 4.55
CA ARG A 177 -10.74 -47.67 5.72
C ARG A 177 -11.57 -48.46 6.74
N LYS A 178 -11.10 -48.50 8.01
CA LYS A 178 -11.85 -48.99 9.16
C LYS A 178 -12.94 -47.99 9.59
#